data_fe72c3416c1c80e94841a998d8c30d24
#
_entry.id   fe72c3416c1c80e94841a998d8c30d24
#
_cell.length_a   1.000
_cell.length_b   1.000
_cell.length_c   1.000
_cell.angle_alpha   90.00
_cell.angle_beta   90.00
_cell.angle_gamma   90.00
#
_symmetry.space_group_name_H-M   'P 1'
#
loop_
_entity.id
_entity.type
_entity.pdbx_description
1 polymer ?
#
loop_
_entity_poly.entity_id
_entity_poly.type
_entity_poly.pdbx_seq_one_letter_code
_entity_poly.pdbx_strand_id
1 'polypeptide(L)'
;MIFLITELGNVEFDKNNFKRCKFKDIIFKDCIFNANVFSKCIFENVSFENCRFYKPDNINIFSDECIFMKIIFKNCNLENSVFKECRISDLKFIESTLEHAIFSNVLIENNQISDCDCRGLKIINSTIEKFRFEDKNITKLDEYVFIDTIKLDKKYKKSYEEVARVYKNISKKLEENNLINHASEYYYLSKCIEHKSLTGIDKINSTIYWLLCGYGERPTYALITSLEIIFGFAVLYMFTGLSISGNVVNYVEVFSYNFSERNVVTDFMSCLYFSTVTFTTVGYGDITPLNLSVFLSAIEMFLGLTMTGIWTATLARKITR
;
A
#
# COMPACT_ATOMS: atom_id res chain seq x y z
N MET A 1 37.62 -3.71 20.25
CA MET A 1 38.74 -2.99 19.60
C MET A 1 38.20 -1.63 19.19
N ILE A 2 38.77 -0.54 19.62
CA ILE A 2 38.38 0.82 19.24
C ILE A 2 39.37 1.25 18.16
N PHE A 3 38.92 1.45 16.94
CA PHE A 3 39.78 2.00 15.89
C PHE A 3 39.75 3.53 16.00
N LEU A 4 40.88 4.12 16.28
CA LEU A 4 41.09 5.58 16.32
C LEU A 4 41.62 6.15 15.00
N ILE A 5 41.46 5.38 13.91
CA ILE A 5 41.91 5.77 12.57
C ILE A 5 40.76 6.49 11.89
N THR A 6 40.94 7.72 11.48
CA THR A 6 39.89 8.54 10.82
C THR A 6 39.62 8.12 9.38
N GLU A 7 40.57 7.50 8.70
CA GLU A 7 40.43 7.00 7.31
C GLU A 7 41.19 5.69 7.13
N LEU A 8 40.51 4.70 6.49
CA LEU A 8 41.09 3.43 6.07
C LEU A 8 40.88 3.30 4.57
N GLY A 9 41.96 3.27 3.80
CA GLY A 9 41.88 3.18 2.35
C GLY A 9 42.56 1.94 1.78
N ASN A 10 42.02 1.41 0.68
CA ASN A 10 42.58 0.29 -0.10
C ASN A 10 42.82 -1.00 0.73
N VAL A 11 41.91 -1.32 1.65
CA VAL A 11 42.01 -2.53 2.49
C VAL A 11 41.01 -3.57 2.04
N GLU A 12 41.46 -4.81 1.92
CA GLU A 12 40.58 -5.97 1.70
C GLU A 12 40.35 -6.73 3.00
N PHE A 13 39.07 -6.91 3.34
CA PHE A 13 38.61 -7.73 4.46
C PHE A 13 37.99 -9.00 3.86
N ASP A 14 38.64 -10.14 3.98
CA ASP A 14 38.17 -11.40 3.44
C ASP A 14 37.79 -12.39 4.55
N LYS A 15 36.55 -12.87 4.49
CA LYS A 15 36.01 -13.91 5.39
C LYS A 15 36.20 -13.64 6.89
N ASN A 16 36.16 -12.37 7.28
CA ASN A 16 36.32 -12.00 8.69
C ASN A 16 34.99 -12.12 9.44
N ASN A 17 35.10 -12.50 10.71
CA ASN A 17 34.00 -12.52 11.63
C ASN A 17 34.21 -11.43 12.70
N PHE A 18 33.52 -10.30 12.49
CA PHE A 18 33.56 -9.17 13.44
C PHE A 18 32.46 -9.36 14.48
N LYS A 19 32.85 -9.60 15.73
CA LYS A 19 31.89 -9.80 16.81
C LYS A 19 32.10 -8.76 17.91
N ARG A 20 31.04 -8.03 18.27
CA ARG A 20 31.06 -6.99 19.31
C ARG A 20 32.09 -5.90 19.04
N CYS A 21 32.33 -5.57 17.78
CA CYS A 21 33.23 -4.50 17.39
C CYS A 21 32.49 -3.14 17.37
N LYS A 22 33.24 -2.08 17.70
CA LYS A 22 32.74 -0.71 17.54
C LYS A 22 33.59 0.01 16.50
N PHE A 23 32.94 0.51 15.47
CA PHE A 23 33.48 1.36 14.42
C PHE A 23 32.92 2.77 14.66
N LYS A 24 33.76 3.73 14.92
CA LYS A 24 33.32 5.08 15.24
C LYS A 24 34.18 6.11 14.55
N ASP A 25 33.53 7.12 13.93
CA ASP A 25 34.19 8.25 13.27
C ASP A 25 35.23 7.82 12.22
N ILE A 26 34.88 6.78 11.39
CA ILE A 26 35.79 6.17 10.42
C ILE A 26 35.23 6.36 9.01
N ILE A 27 36.12 6.66 8.08
CA ILE A 27 35.87 6.63 6.65
C ILE A 27 36.58 5.42 6.06
N PHE A 28 35.82 4.49 5.47
CA PHE A 28 36.37 3.42 4.65
C PHE A 28 36.34 3.87 3.20
N LYS A 29 37.46 3.91 2.53
CA LYS A 29 37.57 4.37 1.16
C LYS A 29 38.26 3.33 0.30
N ASP A 30 37.63 3.04 -0.87
CA ASP A 30 38.14 2.06 -1.83
C ASP A 30 38.40 0.67 -1.20
N CYS A 31 37.63 0.30 -0.18
CA CYS A 31 37.77 -0.96 0.56
C CYS A 31 36.91 -2.08 -0.04
N ILE A 32 37.38 -3.32 0.13
CA ILE A 32 36.66 -4.52 -0.29
C ILE A 32 36.28 -5.32 0.96
N PHE A 33 34.98 -5.64 1.08
CA PHE A 33 34.45 -6.50 2.14
C PHE A 33 33.90 -7.77 1.47
N ASN A 34 34.61 -8.89 1.63
CA ASN A 34 34.26 -10.14 1.00
C ASN A 34 33.84 -11.20 2.02
N ALA A 35 32.61 -11.66 1.97
CA ALA A 35 32.05 -12.69 2.85
C ALA A 35 32.24 -12.41 4.36
N ASN A 36 32.15 -11.15 4.76
CA ASN A 36 32.32 -10.79 6.18
C ASN A 36 31.01 -10.95 6.93
N VAL A 37 31.09 -11.38 8.17
CA VAL A 37 29.99 -11.44 9.12
C VAL A 37 30.20 -10.43 10.22
N PHE A 38 29.23 -9.54 10.40
CA PHE A 38 29.19 -8.56 11.47
C PHE A 38 28.08 -8.94 12.44
N SER A 39 28.45 -9.25 13.68
CA SER A 39 27.49 -9.69 14.71
C SER A 39 27.66 -8.81 15.96
N LYS A 40 26.55 -8.24 16.43
CA LYS A 40 26.54 -7.33 17.59
C LYS A 40 27.50 -6.16 17.47
N CYS A 41 27.71 -5.67 16.25
CA CYS A 41 28.63 -4.56 15.98
C CYS A 41 27.88 -3.23 16.05
N ILE A 42 28.63 -2.18 16.41
CA ILE A 42 28.14 -0.80 16.45
C ILE A 42 28.92 0.01 15.42
N PHE A 43 28.19 0.62 14.51
CA PHE A 43 28.71 1.58 13.54
C PHE A 43 28.13 2.96 13.88
N GLU A 44 29.00 3.90 14.25
CA GLU A 44 28.60 5.24 14.68
C GLU A 44 29.40 6.30 13.89
N ASN A 45 28.69 7.13 13.12
CA ASN A 45 29.32 8.15 12.27
C ASN A 45 30.38 7.55 11.32
N VAL A 46 29.96 6.55 10.52
CA VAL A 46 30.85 5.83 9.59
C VAL A 46 30.45 6.13 8.16
N SER A 47 31.43 6.44 7.32
CA SER A 47 31.24 6.58 5.88
C SER A 47 31.96 5.47 5.13
N PHE A 48 31.28 4.90 4.14
CA PHE A 48 31.84 3.97 3.18
C PHE A 48 31.80 4.67 1.81
N GLU A 49 32.99 4.87 1.22
CA GLU A 49 33.14 5.53 -0.07
C GLU A 49 33.81 4.59 -1.06
N ASN A 50 33.23 4.39 -2.24
CA ASN A 50 33.70 3.49 -3.30
C ASN A 50 33.95 2.05 -2.80
N CYS A 51 33.25 1.59 -1.77
CA CYS A 51 33.49 0.28 -1.18
C CYS A 51 32.69 -0.82 -1.89
N ARG A 52 33.24 -2.03 -1.94
CA ARG A 52 32.59 -3.20 -2.49
C ARG A 52 32.24 -4.18 -1.37
N PHE A 53 30.96 -4.49 -1.23
CA PHE A 53 30.42 -5.51 -0.33
C PHE A 53 29.93 -6.74 -1.10
N TYR A 54 30.21 -6.81 -2.38
CA TYR A 54 29.78 -7.88 -3.26
C TYR A 54 30.98 -8.59 -3.89
N LYS A 55 30.91 -9.92 -3.89
CA LYS A 55 31.71 -10.81 -4.72
C LYS A 55 30.84 -12.01 -5.09
N PRO A 56 30.87 -12.53 -6.33
CA PRO A 56 30.11 -13.71 -6.71
C PRO A 56 30.28 -14.84 -5.68
N ASP A 57 29.16 -15.51 -5.34
CA ASP A 57 29.09 -16.61 -4.38
C ASP A 57 29.36 -16.27 -2.88
N ASN A 58 29.55 -15.01 -2.53
CA ASN A 58 29.83 -14.59 -1.16
C ASN A 58 28.89 -13.46 -0.70
N ILE A 59 28.27 -13.64 0.45
CA ILE A 59 27.32 -12.71 1.04
C ILE A 59 27.94 -12.04 2.27
N ASN A 60 27.84 -10.71 2.37
CA ASN A 60 28.12 -10.00 3.60
C ASN A 60 26.88 -9.96 4.50
N ILE A 61 27.01 -10.33 5.75
CA ILE A 61 25.90 -10.46 6.69
C ILE A 61 26.13 -9.52 7.87
N PHE A 62 25.16 -8.65 8.12
CA PHE A 62 25.06 -7.84 9.34
C PHE A 62 23.91 -8.41 10.17
N SER A 63 24.20 -8.94 11.34
CA SER A 63 23.23 -9.69 12.13
C SER A 63 23.30 -9.45 13.63
N ASP A 64 22.40 -10.11 14.37
CA ASP A 64 22.41 -10.18 15.83
C ASP A 64 22.48 -8.81 16.52
N GLU A 65 21.52 -7.94 16.23
CA GLU A 65 21.42 -6.63 16.85
C GLU A 65 22.58 -5.65 16.51
N CYS A 66 23.09 -5.68 15.27
CA CYS A 66 23.99 -4.62 14.81
C CYS A 66 23.29 -3.24 14.84
N ILE A 67 24.01 -2.23 15.25
CA ILE A 67 23.52 -0.86 15.38
C ILE A 67 24.26 0.05 14.40
N PHE A 68 23.49 0.74 13.57
CA PHE A 68 24.00 1.71 12.59
C PHE A 68 23.44 3.09 12.94
N MET A 69 24.32 4.05 13.20
CA MET A 69 23.95 5.42 13.53
C MET A 69 24.76 6.41 12.68
N LYS A 70 24.08 7.24 11.89
CA LYS A 70 24.70 8.23 11.00
C LYS A 70 25.67 7.58 10.01
N ILE A 71 25.16 6.70 9.18
CA ILE A 71 25.96 5.94 8.22
C ILE A 71 25.73 6.47 6.82
N ILE A 72 26.79 6.54 6.02
CA ILE A 72 26.72 6.91 4.61
C ILE A 72 27.40 5.81 3.79
N PHE A 73 26.67 5.26 2.81
CA PHE A 73 27.24 4.46 1.74
C PHE A 73 27.18 5.29 0.46
N LYS A 74 28.34 5.67 -0.05
CA LYS A 74 28.47 6.47 -1.26
C LYS A 74 29.24 5.71 -2.32
N ASN A 75 28.64 5.57 -3.50
CA ASN A 75 29.22 4.82 -4.63
C ASN A 75 29.67 3.40 -4.20
N CYS A 76 28.86 2.72 -3.38
CA CYS A 76 29.17 1.40 -2.87
C CYS A 76 28.38 0.31 -3.57
N ASN A 77 28.98 -0.87 -3.70
CA ASN A 77 28.27 -2.07 -4.13
C ASN A 77 27.90 -2.93 -2.92
N LEU A 78 26.61 -2.98 -2.58
CA LEU A 78 26.04 -3.80 -1.49
C LEU A 78 25.13 -4.91 -2.06
N GLU A 79 25.33 -5.31 -3.30
CA GLU A 79 24.59 -6.39 -3.94
C GLU A 79 24.58 -7.66 -3.08
N ASN A 80 23.42 -8.30 -2.93
CA ASN A 80 23.19 -9.49 -2.12
C ASN A 80 23.54 -9.35 -0.61
N SER A 81 23.79 -8.15 -0.11
CA SER A 81 24.06 -7.95 1.33
C SER A 81 22.82 -8.21 2.17
N VAL A 82 23.01 -8.80 3.36
CA VAL A 82 21.93 -9.14 4.28
C VAL A 82 22.05 -8.36 5.58
N PHE A 83 21.02 -7.61 5.93
CA PHE A 83 20.86 -6.91 7.20
C PHE A 83 19.74 -7.62 7.98
N LYS A 84 20.09 -8.28 9.07
CA LYS A 84 19.14 -9.07 9.86
C LYS A 84 19.16 -8.63 11.33
N GLU A 85 17.98 -8.36 11.90
CA GLU A 85 17.83 -8.00 13.30
C GLU A 85 18.67 -6.78 13.71
N CYS A 86 18.79 -5.79 12.80
CA CYS A 86 19.58 -4.59 12.99
C CYS A 86 18.71 -3.39 13.38
N ARG A 87 19.34 -2.42 14.07
CA ARG A 87 18.80 -1.07 14.27
C ARG A 87 19.56 -0.10 13.41
N ILE A 88 18.85 0.65 12.59
CA ILE A 88 19.42 1.54 11.60
C ILE A 88 18.78 2.91 11.76
N SER A 89 19.59 3.90 12.14
CA SER A 89 19.15 5.29 12.24
C SER A 89 20.07 6.22 11.44
N ASP A 90 19.47 7.18 10.73
CA ASP A 90 20.18 8.15 9.88
C ASP A 90 21.11 7.49 8.85
N LEU A 91 20.57 6.53 8.09
CA LEU A 91 21.31 5.84 7.03
C LEU A 91 21.07 6.51 5.68
N LYS A 92 22.14 6.74 4.92
CA LYS A 92 22.08 7.26 3.56
C LYS A 92 22.78 6.33 2.59
N PHE A 93 22.08 6.01 1.51
CA PHE A 93 22.65 5.37 0.33
C PHE A 93 22.66 6.39 -0.81
N ILE A 94 23.83 6.63 -1.39
CA ILE A 94 24.04 7.61 -2.45
C ILE A 94 24.79 6.93 -3.59
N GLU A 95 24.24 6.97 -4.80
CA GLU A 95 24.88 6.41 -6.00
C GLU A 95 25.37 4.96 -5.81
N SER A 96 24.62 4.16 -5.04
CA SER A 96 25.05 2.83 -4.58
C SER A 96 24.15 1.74 -5.15
N THR A 97 24.70 0.52 -5.25
CA THR A 97 23.96 -0.66 -5.67
C THR A 97 23.49 -1.48 -4.48
N LEU A 98 22.19 -1.68 -4.37
CA LEU A 98 21.48 -2.48 -3.36
C LEU A 98 20.72 -3.64 -4.02
N GLU A 99 21.16 -4.05 -5.21
CA GLU A 99 20.50 -5.11 -5.98
C GLU A 99 20.46 -6.40 -5.14
N HIS A 100 19.24 -6.99 -5.01
CA HIS A 100 18.98 -8.17 -4.20
C HIS A 100 19.38 -8.06 -2.71
N ALA A 101 19.63 -6.88 -2.19
CA ALA A 101 19.88 -6.70 -0.76
C ALA A 101 18.64 -7.04 0.06
N ILE A 102 18.83 -7.62 1.25
CA ILE A 102 17.75 -8.08 2.13
C ILE A 102 17.85 -7.40 3.49
N PHE A 103 16.78 -6.73 3.88
CA PHE A 103 16.57 -6.19 5.23
C PHE A 103 15.49 -6.99 5.92
N SER A 104 15.82 -7.75 6.96
CA SER A 104 14.91 -8.65 7.66
C SER A 104 14.87 -8.38 9.15
N ASN A 105 13.68 -8.19 9.73
CA ASN A 105 13.49 -7.85 11.14
C ASN A 105 14.28 -6.61 11.58
N VAL A 106 14.33 -5.57 10.75
CA VAL A 106 15.13 -4.36 10.95
C VAL A 106 14.23 -3.22 11.44
N LEU A 107 14.74 -2.43 12.38
CA LEU A 107 14.17 -1.13 12.70
C LEU A 107 14.92 -0.06 11.90
N ILE A 108 14.21 0.62 11.01
CA ILE A 108 14.73 1.61 10.07
C ILE A 108 14.16 2.99 10.42
N GLU A 109 15.00 3.91 10.86
CA GLU A 109 14.62 5.28 11.21
C GLU A 109 15.39 6.29 10.36
N ASN A 110 14.68 7.27 9.76
CA ASN A 110 15.25 8.39 9.02
C ASN A 110 16.25 7.99 7.92
N ASN A 111 15.83 7.15 6.98
CA ASN A 111 16.68 6.69 5.89
C ASN A 111 16.42 7.43 4.59
N GLN A 112 17.50 7.60 3.82
CA GLN A 112 17.51 8.25 2.52
C GLN A 112 18.18 7.36 1.50
N ILE A 113 17.57 7.24 0.33
CA ILE A 113 18.13 6.61 -0.87
C ILE A 113 18.17 7.66 -1.96
N SER A 114 19.30 7.77 -2.65
CA SER A 114 19.51 8.74 -3.73
C SER A 114 20.27 8.09 -4.88
N ASP A 115 19.69 8.10 -6.07
CA ASP A 115 20.30 7.64 -7.31
C ASP A 115 20.88 6.22 -7.25
N CYS A 116 20.18 5.30 -6.56
CA CYS A 116 20.65 3.94 -6.30
C CYS A 116 20.05 2.91 -7.26
N ASP A 117 20.71 1.76 -7.41
CA ASP A 117 20.13 0.57 -7.99
C ASP A 117 19.58 -0.34 -6.90
N CYS A 118 18.26 -0.42 -6.80
CA CYS A 118 17.54 -1.17 -5.77
C CYS A 118 16.70 -2.32 -6.34
N ARG A 119 17.06 -2.84 -7.53
CA ARG A 119 16.35 -3.97 -8.13
C ARG A 119 16.42 -5.20 -7.25
N GLY A 120 15.32 -5.90 -7.08
CA GLY A 120 15.22 -7.08 -6.21
C GLY A 120 15.40 -6.81 -4.72
N LEU A 121 15.45 -5.54 -4.26
CA LEU A 121 15.54 -5.17 -2.85
C LEU A 121 14.37 -5.73 -2.06
N LYS A 122 14.64 -6.39 -0.93
CA LYS A 122 13.61 -6.95 -0.05
C LYS A 122 13.69 -6.37 1.35
N ILE A 123 12.56 -5.86 1.84
CA ILE A 123 12.42 -5.41 3.24
C ILE A 123 11.30 -6.23 3.86
N ILE A 124 11.63 -7.12 4.80
CA ILE A 124 10.73 -8.15 5.32
C ILE A 124 10.57 -7.97 6.83
N ASN A 125 9.33 -8.03 7.32
CA ASN A 125 9.00 -8.05 8.75
C ASN A 125 9.66 -6.90 9.54
N SER A 126 9.81 -5.73 8.93
CA SER A 126 10.58 -4.61 9.46
C SER A 126 9.68 -3.43 9.85
N THR A 127 10.18 -2.59 10.76
CA THR A 127 9.56 -1.30 11.08
C THR A 127 10.31 -0.21 10.32
N ILE A 128 9.59 0.64 9.60
CA ILE A 128 10.18 1.69 8.77
C ILE A 128 9.55 3.04 9.14
N GLU A 129 10.37 3.99 9.52
CA GLU A 129 9.97 5.37 9.79
C GLU A 129 10.80 6.34 8.94
N LYS A 130 10.15 7.36 8.36
CA LYS A 130 10.81 8.43 7.58
C LYS A 130 11.75 7.92 6.48
N PHE A 131 11.27 7.05 5.63
CA PHE A 131 12.00 6.58 4.46
C PHE A 131 11.76 7.52 3.28
N ARG A 132 12.85 8.00 2.63
CA ARG A 132 12.78 8.99 1.56
C ARG A 132 13.65 8.60 0.37
N PHE A 133 13.18 8.98 -0.81
CA PHE A 133 13.98 9.00 -2.03
C PHE A 133 14.29 10.47 -2.35
N GLU A 134 15.58 10.80 -2.48
CA GLU A 134 16.04 12.15 -2.81
C GLU A 134 17.00 12.07 -4.00
N ASP A 135 16.44 11.79 -5.18
CA ASP A 135 17.22 11.55 -6.40
C ASP A 135 17.54 12.85 -7.13
N LYS A 136 18.71 12.89 -7.77
CA LYS A 136 19.05 13.84 -8.83
C LYS A 136 18.73 13.26 -10.19
N ASN A 137 18.98 11.94 -10.36
CA ASN A 137 18.59 11.15 -11.51
C ASN A 137 17.41 10.25 -11.13
N ILE A 138 17.56 8.95 -11.18
CA ILE A 138 16.52 8.00 -10.81
C ILE A 138 17.07 6.82 -10.02
N THR A 139 16.48 6.50 -8.89
CA THR A 139 16.67 5.22 -8.21
C THR A 139 15.92 4.15 -8.99
N LYS A 140 16.63 3.08 -9.40
CA LYS A 140 16.08 1.98 -10.17
C LYS A 140 15.40 0.97 -9.26
N LEU A 141 14.18 0.60 -9.62
CA LEU A 141 13.40 -0.47 -9.00
C LEU A 141 12.93 -1.44 -10.09
N ASP A 142 12.63 -2.67 -9.73
CA ASP A 142 12.02 -3.68 -10.60
C ASP A 142 10.80 -4.34 -9.94
N GLU A 143 10.19 -5.30 -10.63
CA GLU A 143 9.03 -6.05 -10.17
C GLU A 143 9.34 -6.99 -8.99
N TYR A 144 10.60 -7.29 -8.73
CA TYR A 144 11.05 -8.16 -7.64
C TYR A 144 11.28 -7.41 -6.33
N VAL A 145 11.20 -6.07 -6.34
CA VAL A 145 11.25 -5.26 -5.12
C VAL A 145 10.06 -5.59 -4.25
N PHE A 146 10.34 -6.02 -3.03
CA PHE A 146 9.32 -6.42 -2.08
C PHE A 146 9.50 -5.72 -0.73
N ILE A 147 8.48 -4.97 -0.34
CA ILE A 147 8.41 -4.35 0.99
C ILE A 147 7.16 -4.87 1.67
N ASP A 148 7.38 -5.73 2.66
CA ASP A 148 6.33 -6.37 3.46
C ASP A 148 5.51 -5.35 4.25
N THR A 149 4.45 -5.82 4.88
CA THR A 149 3.61 -5.00 5.76
C THR A 149 4.43 -4.42 6.89
N ILE A 150 4.61 -3.08 6.85
CA ILE A 150 5.37 -2.35 7.86
C ILE A 150 4.67 -2.48 9.21
N LYS A 151 5.40 -2.90 10.23
CA LYS A 151 4.89 -3.02 11.59
C LYS A 151 4.50 -1.65 12.12
N LEU A 152 3.29 -1.57 12.67
CA LEU A 152 2.74 -0.34 13.24
C LEU A 152 2.78 -0.40 14.76
N ASP A 153 3.29 0.65 15.39
CA ASP A 153 3.00 0.88 16.80
C ASP A 153 1.57 1.45 16.92
N LYS A 154 0.63 0.57 17.27
CA LYS A 154 -0.79 0.91 17.42
C LYS A 154 -1.06 2.01 18.44
N LYS A 155 -0.10 2.34 19.29
CA LYS A 155 -0.23 3.27 20.40
C LYS A 155 -0.19 4.74 19.97
N TYR A 156 0.40 5.04 18.81
CA TYR A 156 0.61 6.42 18.36
C TYR A 156 0.01 6.67 16.97
N LYS A 157 -0.94 7.62 16.89
CA LYS A 157 -1.54 8.08 15.63
C LYS A 157 -0.48 8.53 14.61
N LYS A 158 0.58 9.17 15.07
CA LYS A 158 1.70 9.63 14.25
C LYS A 158 2.40 8.49 13.49
N SER A 159 2.45 7.29 14.06
CA SER A 159 3.03 6.12 13.40
C SER A 159 2.25 5.74 12.14
N TYR A 160 0.91 5.84 12.14
CA TYR A 160 0.09 5.56 10.94
C TYR A 160 0.38 6.55 9.81
N GLU A 161 0.49 7.84 10.12
CA GLU A 161 0.76 8.88 9.12
C GLU A 161 2.17 8.73 8.52
N GLU A 162 3.17 8.39 9.33
CA GLU A 162 4.54 8.16 8.87
C GLU A 162 4.63 6.93 7.96
N VAL A 163 4.01 5.83 8.33
CA VAL A 163 3.97 4.61 7.49
C VAL A 163 3.18 4.83 6.20
N ALA A 164 2.07 5.56 6.25
CA ALA A 164 1.33 5.94 5.05
C ALA A 164 2.20 6.75 4.08
N ARG A 165 3.02 7.68 4.59
CA ARG A 165 3.99 8.44 3.76
C ARG A 165 5.06 7.54 3.14
N VAL A 166 5.57 6.56 3.89
CA VAL A 166 6.54 5.58 3.37
C VAL A 166 5.95 4.85 2.18
N TYR A 167 4.76 4.26 2.31
CA TYR A 167 4.09 3.58 1.19
C TYR A 167 3.82 4.51 0.01
N LYS A 168 3.43 5.75 0.26
CA LYS A 168 3.22 6.75 -0.79
C LYS A 168 4.51 7.08 -1.55
N ASN A 169 5.64 7.20 -0.84
CA ASN A 169 6.94 7.44 -1.47
C ASN A 169 7.39 6.26 -2.32
N ILE A 170 7.17 5.03 -1.84
CA ILE A 170 7.46 3.81 -2.59
C ILE A 170 6.58 3.73 -3.85
N SER A 171 5.27 3.97 -3.70
CA SER A 171 4.34 4.01 -4.83
C SER A 171 4.81 5.00 -5.91
N LYS A 172 5.14 6.22 -5.52
CA LYS A 172 5.63 7.25 -6.45
C LYS A 172 6.92 6.79 -7.15
N LYS A 173 7.86 6.19 -6.42
CA LYS A 173 9.12 5.73 -6.97
C LYS A 173 8.93 4.55 -7.96
N LEU A 174 7.99 3.64 -7.68
CA LEU A 174 7.62 2.57 -8.61
C LEU A 174 6.95 3.13 -9.88
N GLU A 175 6.11 4.16 -9.74
CA GLU A 175 5.50 4.85 -10.90
C GLU A 175 6.56 5.51 -11.78
N GLU A 176 7.57 6.17 -11.20
CA GLU A 176 8.72 6.74 -11.92
C GLU A 176 9.54 5.67 -12.68
N ASN A 177 9.52 4.43 -12.21
CA ASN A 177 10.16 3.27 -12.87
C ASN A 177 9.20 2.52 -13.82
N ASN A 178 8.04 3.08 -14.17
CA ASN A 178 7.00 2.46 -15.00
C ASN A 178 6.41 1.14 -14.44
N LEU A 179 6.54 0.89 -13.15
CA LEU A 179 5.99 -0.28 -12.46
C LEU A 179 4.60 0.02 -11.90
N ILE A 180 3.69 0.41 -12.77
CA ILE A 180 2.39 1.02 -12.42
C ILE A 180 1.50 0.09 -11.58
N ASN A 181 1.49 -1.21 -11.90
CA ASN A 181 0.68 -2.18 -11.13
C ASN A 181 1.17 -2.29 -9.68
N HIS A 182 2.47 -2.37 -9.46
CA HIS A 182 3.07 -2.39 -8.12
C HIS A 182 2.87 -1.06 -7.40
N ALA A 183 3.02 0.05 -8.10
CA ALA A 183 2.75 1.39 -7.58
C ALA A 183 1.32 1.52 -7.04
N SER A 184 0.33 1.00 -7.78
CA SER A 184 -1.07 0.97 -7.38
C SER A 184 -1.31 0.22 -6.06
N GLU A 185 -0.65 -0.93 -5.86
CA GLU A 185 -0.76 -1.70 -4.62
C GLU A 185 -0.23 -0.90 -3.41
N TYR A 186 0.95 -0.30 -3.53
CA TYR A 186 1.52 0.51 -2.46
C TYR A 186 0.72 1.80 -2.22
N TYR A 187 0.14 2.41 -3.26
CA TYR A 187 -0.77 3.53 -3.10
C TYR A 187 -2.02 3.14 -2.31
N TYR A 188 -2.64 2.01 -2.66
CA TYR A 188 -3.79 1.47 -1.94
C TYR A 188 -3.45 1.22 -0.46
N LEU A 189 -2.31 0.57 -0.17
CA LEU A 189 -1.84 0.34 1.21
C LEU A 189 -1.64 1.66 1.97
N SER A 190 -1.04 2.67 1.32
CA SER A 190 -0.87 4.01 1.89
C SER A 190 -2.21 4.59 2.35
N LYS A 191 -3.25 4.51 1.50
CA LYS A 191 -4.59 5.01 1.81
C LYS A 191 -5.29 4.22 2.91
N CYS A 192 -5.15 2.90 2.92
CA CYS A 192 -5.68 2.04 3.99
C CYS A 192 -5.06 2.35 5.36
N ILE A 193 -3.77 2.67 5.40
CA ILE A 193 -3.09 3.06 6.64
C ILE A 193 -3.48 4.47 7.06
N GLU A 194 -3.52 5.43 6.12
CA GLU A 194 -3.97 6.80 6.36
C GLU A 194 -5.39 6.81 6.97
N HIS A 195 -6.30 6.00 6.43
CA HIS A 195 -7.66 5.84 6.94
C HIS A 195 -7.71 5.51 8.44
N LYS A 196 -6.78 4.71 8.95
CA LYS A 196 -6.71 4.33 10.37
C LYS A 196 -6.36 5.51 11.28
N SER A 197 -5.72 6.55 10.75
CA SER A 197 -5.39 7.78 11.48
C SER A 197 -6.50 8.82 11.49
N LEU A 198 -7.47 8.72 10.56
CA LEU A 198 -8.54 9.69 10.38
C LEU A 198 -9.62 9.58 11.48
N THR A 199 -10.30 10.71 11.75
CA THR A 199 -11.41 10.80 12.70
C THR A 199 -12.51 11.71 12.15
N GLY A 200 -13.72 11.60 12.66
CA GLY A 200 -14.85 12.46 12.30
C GLY A 200 -15.24 12.34 10.82
N ILE A 201 -15.54 13.47 10.19
CA ILE A 201 -16.03 13.57 8.81
C ILE A 201 -15.00 13.03 7.80
N ASP A 202 -13.71 13.27 8.02
CA ASP A 202 -12.65 12.77 7.13
C ASP A 202 -12.62 11.25 7.09
N LYS A 203 -12.87 10.59 8.22
CA LYS A 203 -12.97 9.13 8.28
C LYS A 203 -14.18 8.62 7.49
N ILE A 204 -15.33 9.29 7.60
CA ILE A 204 -16.55 8.95 6.85
C ILE A 204 -16.28 9.07 5.35
N ASN A 205 -15.74 10.21 4.91
CA ASN A 205 -15.39 10.43 3.52
C ASN A 205 -14.41 9.36 3.00
N SER A 206 -13.36 9.08 3.76
CA SER A 206 -12.39 8.05 3.40
C SER A 206 -13.02 6.65 3.31
N THR A 207 -13.99 6.32 4.20
CA THR A 207 -14.75 5.07 4.14
C THR A 207 -15.57 4.99 2.86
N ILE A 208 -16.24 6.08 2.48
CA ILE A 208 -17.02 6.15 1.24
C ILE A 208 -16.11 5.89 0.02
N TYR A 209 -14.97 6.58 -0.08
CA TYR A 209 -14.02 6.35 -1.18
C TYR A 209 -13.46 4.92 -1.22
N TRP A 210 -13.21 4.34 -0.05
CA TRP A 210 -12.78 2.94 0.03
C TRP A 210 -13.87 1.98 -0.47
N LEU A 211 -15.12 2.18 -0.03
CA LEU A 211 -16.25 1.35 -0.40
C LEU A 211 -16.56 1.45 -1.89
N LEU A 212 -16.61 2.68 -2.43
CA LEU A 212 -17.01 2.92 -3.82
C LEU A 212 -16.01 2.40 -4.85
N CYS A 213 -14.71 2.50 -4.61
CA CYS A 213 -13.70 2.20 -5.62
C CYS A 213 -12.34 1.77 -5.09
N GLY A 214 -12.22 1.44 -3.79
CA GLY A 214 -10.93 1.12 -3.19
C GLY A 214 -9.89 2.20 -3.46
N TYR A 215 -10.21 3.45 -3.20
CA TYR A 215 -9.39 4.63 -3.49
C TYR A 215 -8.98 4.78 -4.97
N GLY A 216 -9.80 4.27 -5.89
CA GLY A 216 -9.54 4.32 -7.33
C GLY A 216 -8.63 3.21 -7.86
N GLU A 217 -8.22 2.26 -7.04
CA GLU A 217 -7.31 1.18 -7.41
C GLU A 217 -8.00 -0.20 -7.54
N ARG A 218 -9.28 -0.30 -7.14
CA ARG A 218 -10.05 -1.56 -7.09
C ARG A 218 -11.39 -1.43 -7.83
N PRO A 219 -11.44 -1.58 -9.16
CA PRO A 219 -12.69 -1.46 -9.92
C PRO A 219 -13.75 -2.50 -9.52
N THR A 220 -13.33 -3.64 -8.97
CA THR A 220 -14.24 -4.67 -8.45
C THR A 220 -15.08 -4.19 -7.26
N TYR A 221 -14.59 -3.23 -6.47
CA TYR A 221 -15.35 -2.65 -5.37
C TYR A 221 -16.54 -1.87 -5.89
N ALA A 222 -16.37 -1.07 -6.95
CA ALA A 222 -17.46 -0.34 -7.57
C ALA A 222 -18.56 -1.27 -8.08
N LEU A 223 -18.18 -2.42 -8.67
CA LEU A 223 -19.14 -3.42 -9.12
C LEU A 223 -19.92 -4.05 -7.95
N ILE A 224 -19.22 -4.47 -6.90
CA ILE A 224 -19.82 -5.08 -5.71
C ILE A 224 -20.78 -4.09 -5.05
N THR A 225 -20.33 -2.86 -4.81
CA THR A 225 -21.16 -1.81 -4.19
C THR A 225 -22.38 -1.48 -5.05
N SER A 226 -22.26 -1.50 -6.38
CA SER A 226 -23.41 -1.33 -7.28
C SER A 226 -24.45 -2.43 -7.08
N LEU A 227 -24.03 -3.68 -6.96
CA LEU A 227 -24.93 -4.81 -6.70
C LEU A 227 -25.58 -4.71 -5.30
N GLU A 228 -24.83 -4.26 -4.30
CA GLU A 228 -25.37 -4.03 -2.95
C GLU A 228 -26.43 -2.91 -2.95
N ILE A 229 -26.21 -1.83 -3.71
CA ILE A 229 -27.18 -0.74 -3.87
C ILE A 229 -28.46 -1.27 -4.53
N ILE A 230 -28.34 -1.96 -5.65
CA ILE A 230 -29.49 -2.55 -6.37
C ILE A 230 -30.29 -3.47 -5.44
N PHE A 231 -29.61 -4.35 -4.71
CA PHE A 231 -30.28 -5.25 -3.78
C PHE A 231 -30.97 -4.48 -2.63
N GLY A 232 -30.30 -3.49 -2.06
CA GLY A 232 -30.85 -2.65 -0.98
C GLY A 232 -32.08 -1.87 -1.43
N PHE A 233 -32.07 -1.26 -2.64
CA PHE A 233 -33.23 -0.57 -3.20
C PHE A 233 -34.36 -1.54 -3.55
N ALA A 234 -34.07 -2.73 -4.04
CA ALA A 234 -35.06 -3.76 -4.26
C ALA A 234 -35.85 -4.10 -2.99
N VAL A 235 -35.14 -4.25 -1.87
CA VAL A 235 -35.78 -4.45 -0.55
C VAL A 235 -36.62 -3.23 -0.16
N LEU A 236 -36.10 -1.99 -0.31
CA LEU A 236 -36.84 -0.78 -0.02
C LEU A 236 -38.14 -0.67 -0.81
N TYR A 237 -38.12 -1.00 -2.09
CA TYR A 237 -39.31 -0.97 -2.98
C TYR A 237 -40.38 -1.93 -2.57
N MET A 238 -40.07 -3.08 -1.98
CA MET A 238 -41.06 -3.97 -1.39
C MET A 238 -41.95 -3.28 -0.36
N PHE A 239 -41.39 -2.33 0.39
CA PHE A 239 -42.11 -1.65 1.46
C PHE A 239 -42.69 -0.29 1.05
N THR A 240 -42.15 0.35 0.01
CA THR A 240 -42.54 1.74 -0.37
C THR A 240 -43.57 1.79 -1.53
N GLY A 241 -43.72 0.69 -2.28
CA GLY A 241 -44.77 0.52 -3.26
C GLY A 241 -44.35 0.62 -4.72
N LEU A 242 -44.61 -0.43 -5.49
CA LEU A 242 -44.49 -0.50 -6.93
C LEU A 242 -45.81 -0.95 -7.56
N SER A 243 -46.13 -0.45 -8.74
CA SER A 243 -47.26 -0.94 -9.58
C SER A 243 -46.72 -1.86 -10.66
N ILE A 244 -47.14 -3.11 -10.62
CA ILE A 244 -46.74 -4.17 -11.55
C ILE A 244 -47.96 -4.68 -12.26
N SER A 245 -48.15 -4.36 -13.55
CA SER A 245 -49.31 -4.81 -14.36
C SER A 245 -50.67 -4.56 -13.68
N GLY A 246 -50.82 -3.44 -12.99
CA GLY A 246 -52.04 -3.08 -12.26
C GLY A 246 -52.15 -3.62 -10.82
N ASN A 247 -51.23 -4.47 -10.40
CA ASN A 247 -51.13 -4.94 -9.01
C ASN A 247 -50.12 -4.07 -8.23
N VAL A 248 -50.45 -3.74 -7.00
CA VAL A 248 -49.55 -2.93 -6.12
C VAL A 248 -48.78 -3.86 -5.18
N VAL A 249 -47.48 -3.79 -5.23
CA VAL A 249 -46.60 -4.44 -4.27
C VAL A 249 -46.19 -3.39 -3.20
N ASN A 250 -46.76 -3.50 -2.00
CA ASN A 250 -46.44 -2.66 -0.85
C ASN A 250 -46.66 -3.45 0.45
N TYR A 251 -45.59 -3.92 1.06
CA TYR A 251 -45.66 -4.78 2.23
C TYR A 251 -45.98 -4.00 3.53
N VAL A 252 -45.87 -2.68 3.55
CA VAL A 252 -46.30 -1.86 4.71
C VAL A 252 -47.82 -1.83 4.82
N GLU A 253 -48.53 -1.71 3.70
CA GLU A 253 -49.97 -1.69 3.66
C GLU A 253 -50.58 -3.10 3.79
N VAL A 254 -49.87 -4.12 3.32
CA VAL A 254 -50.29 -5.53 3.37
C VAL A 254 -50.24 -6.12 4.78
N PHE A 255 -49.43 -5.61 5.67
CA PHE A 255 -49.47 -6.02 7.09
C PHE A 255 -50.87 -5.82 7.72
N SER A 256 -51.74 -5.01 7.06
CA SER A 256 -53.12 -4.77 7.48
C SER A 256 -54.15 -5.70 6.84
N TYR A 257 -53.86 -6.37 5.70
CA TYR A 257 -54.82 -7.21 4.95
C TYR A 257 -54.13 -8.39 4.24
N ASN A 258 -54.46 -9.64 4.66
CA ASN A 258 -54.22 -10.93 4.00
C ASN A 258 -52.84 -11.23 3.40
N PHE A 259 -51.95 -11.79 4.21
CA PHE A 259 -50.64 -12.36 3.83
C PHE A 259 -50.73 -13.66 3.02
N SER A 260 -51.92 -14.25 2.87
CA SER A 260 -52.12 -15.67 2.49
C SER A 260 -51.95 -16.01 1.00
N GLU A 261 -51.91 -15.05 0.10
CA GLU A 261 -51.91 -15.36 -1.35
C GLU A 261 -50.71 -14.77 -2.14
N ARG A 262 -49.79 -14.08 -1.51
CA ARG A 262 -48.67 -13.44 -2.20
C ARG A 262 -47.40 -14.27 -2.17
N ASN A 263 -46.77 -14.40 -3.33
CA ASN A 263 -45.47 -15.03 -3.44
C ASN A 263 -44.36 -13.96 -3.21
N VAL A 264 -43.86 -13.87 -2.01
CA VAL A 264 -42.81 -12.92 -1.60
C VAL A 264 -41.56 -12.97 -2.52
N VAL A 265 -41.22 -14.17 -3.01
CA VAL A 265 -40.07 -14.34 -3.91
C VAL A 265 -40.35 -13.69 -5.27
N THR A 266 -41.54 -13.85 -5.83
CA THR A 266 -41.92 -13.24 -7.11
C THR A 266 -41.94 -11.72 -7.00
N ASP A 267 -42.52 -11.19 -5.92
CA ASP A 267 -42.59 -9.76 -5.66
C ASP A 267 -41.18 -9.17 -5.48
N PHE A 268 -40.29 -9.85 -4.73
CA PHE A 268 -38.90 -9.44 -4.59
C PHE A 268 -38.17 -9.46 -5.94
N MET A 269 -38.34 -10.48 -6.76
CA MET A 269 -37.72 -10.53 -8.11
C MET A 269 -38.17 -9.39 -9.00
N SER A 270 -39.46 -9.00 -8.93
CA SER A 270 -39.97 -7.85 -9.64
C SER A 270 -39.40 -6.53 -9.14
N CYS A 271 -39.21 -6.36 -7.80
CA CYS A 271 -38.54 -5.22 -7.20
C CYS A 271 -37.05 -5.17 -7.58
N LEU A 272 -36.38 -6.32 -7.61
CA LEU A 272 -34.98 -6.43 -8.02
C LEU A 272 -34.81 -6.08 -9.51
N TYR A 273 -35.69 -6.53 -10.36
CA TYR A 273 -35.75 -6.16 -11.77
C TYR A 273 -35.93 -4.63 -11.92
N PHE A 274 -36.94 -4.05 -11.24
CA PHE A 274 -37.19 -2.61 -11.27
C PHE A 274 -35.97 -1.81 -10.81
N SER A 275 -35.36 -2.20 -9.69
CA SER A 275 -34.14 -1.56 -9.18
C SER A 275 -32.98 -1.66 -10.19
N THR A 276 -32.78 -2.84 -10.81
CA THR A 276 -31.73 -3.00 -11.83
C THR A 276 -31.96 -2.08 -13.03
N VAL A 277 -33.19 -2.01 -13.53
CA VAL A 277 -33.56 -1.16 -14.67
C VAL A 277 -33.44 0.33 -14.34
N THR A 278 -33.78 0.72 -13.11
CA THR A 278 -33.70 2.07 -12.61
C THR A 278 -32.23 2.49 -12.39
N PHE A 279 -31.43 1.63 -11.72
CA PHE A 279 -30.01 1.86 -11.48
C PHE A 279 -29.20 1.99 -12.77
N THR A 280 -29.50 1.14 -13.75
CA THR A 280 -28.85 1.17 -15.08
C THR A 280 -29.40 2.27 -16.00
N THR A 281 -30.37 3.04 -15.53
CA THR A 281 -31.06 4.12 -16.29
C THR A 281 -31.74 3.67 -17.60
N VAL A 282 -32.07 2.37 -17.73
CA VAL A 282 -32.75 1.82 -18.93
C VAL A 282 -34.20 2.24 -18.97
N GLY A 283 -34.94 2.12 -17.86
CA GLY A 283 -36.29 2.63 -17.67
C GLY A 283 -37.34 2.11 -18.67
N TYR A 284 -37.56 0.80 -18.76
CA TYR A 284 -38.56 0.23 -19.69
C TYR A 284 -39.99 0.74 -19.47
N GLY A 285 -40.36 1.15 -18.25
CA GLY A 285 -41.66 1.72 -17.93
C GLY A 285 -42.78 0.68 -17.72
N ASP A 286 -42.44 -0.59 -17.67
CA ASP A 286 -43.34 -1.72 -17.42
C ASP A 286 -43.71 -1.89 -15.94
N ILE A 287 -42.85 -1.41 -15.06
CA ILE A 287 -43.08 -1.25 -13.62
C ILE A 287 -42.96 0.23 -13.27
N THR A 288 -43.91 0.74 -12.50
CA THR A 288 -43.90 2.15 -12.10
C THR A 288 -43.85 2.33 -10.59
N PRO A 289 -43.03 3.27 -10.12
CA PRO A 289 -42.93 3.54 -8.69
C PRO A 289 -44.15 4.30 -8.19
N LEU A 290 -44.58 4.02 -6.96
CA LEU A 290 -45.67 4.67 -6.28
C LEU A 290 -45.16 5.41 -5.02
N ASN A 291 -45.87 6.44 -4.61
CA ASN A 291 -45.67 7.13 -3.35
C ASN A 291 -44.15 7.48 -3.11
N LEU A 292 -43.58 6.98 -2.00
CA LEU A 292 -42.19 7.21 -1.65
C LEU A 292 -41.18 6.59 -2.62
N SER A 293 -41.60 5.53 -3.35
CA SER A 293 -40.74 4.88 -4.37
C SER A 293 -40.35 5.82 -5.50
N VAL A 294 -41.20 6.83 -5.83
CA VAL A 294 -40.88 7.85 -6.85
C VAL A 294 -39.63 8.65 -6.45
N PHE A 295 -39.56 9.06 -5.19
CA PHE A 295 -38.40 9.77 -4.70
C PHE A 295 -37.16 8.89 -4.59
N LEU A 296 -37.33 7.65 -4.12
CA LEU A 296 -36.25 6.67 -4.02
C LEU A 296 -35.68 6.32 -5.40
N SER A 297 -36.53 6.16 -6.43
CA SER A 297 -36.05 5.87 -7.78
C SER A 297 -35.23 7.01 -8.38
N ALA A 298 -35.56 8.26 -8.07
CA ALA A 298 -34.75 9.40 -8.49
C ALA A 298 -33.34 9.36 -7.82
N ILE A 299 -33.26 9.03 -6.55
CA ILE A 299 -31.98 8.88 -5.85
C ILE A 299 -31.18 7.71 -6.45
N GLU A 300 -31.85 6.57 -6.68
CA GLU A 300 -31.19 5.40 -7.25
C GLU A 300 -30.62 5.66 -8.65
N MET A 301 -31.35 6.38 -9.52
CA MET A 301 -30.84 6.79 -10.83
C MET A 301 -29.55 7.62 -10.73
N PHE A 302 -29.50 8.60 -9.82
CA PHE A 302 -28.28 9.39 -9.58
C PHE A 302 -27.12 8.53 -9.08
N LEU A 303 -27.39 7.61 -8.15
CA LEU A 303 -26.39 6.66 -7.67
C LEU A 303 -25.89 5.76 -8.79
N GLY A 304 -26.80 5.22 -9.61
CA GLY A 304 -26.47 4.36 -10.74
C GLY A 304 -25.56 5.06 -11.77
N LEU A 305 -25.93 6.29 -12.17
CA LEU A 305 -25.13 7.09 -13.09
C LEU A 305 -23.72 7.37 -12.51
N THR A 306 -23.66 7.74 -11.24
CA THR A 306 -22.39 8.02 -10.56
C THR A 306 -21.50 6.76 -10.45
N MET A 307 -22.09 5.63 -10.06
CA MET A 307 -21.37 4.36 -9.92
C MET A 307 -20.85 3.82 -11.25
N THR A 308 -21.64 3.94 -12.32
CA THR A 308 -21.20 3.59 -13.68
C THR A 308 -20.01 4.44 -14.11
N GLY A 309 -20.04 5.74 -13.84
CA GLY A 309 -18.91 6.65 -14.09
C GLY A 309 -17.64 6.26 -13.29
N ILE A 310 -17.79 5.98 -12.01
CA ILE A 310 -16.67 5.55 -11.14
C ILE A 310 -16.09 4.23 -11.62
N TRP A 311 -16.92 3.24 -11.90
CA TRP A 311 -16.49 1.94 -12.38
C TRP A 311 -15.74 2.04 -13.71
N THR A 312 -16.30 2.76 -14.68
CA THR A 312 -15.67 2.98 -15.99
C THR A 312 -14.32 3.69 -15.85
N ALA A 313 -14.24 4.76 -15.05
CA ALA A 313 -13.01 5.51 -14.83
C ALA A 313 -11.93 4.65 -14.15
N THR A 314 -12.30 3.86 -13.14
CA THR A 314 -11.34 3.00 -12.42
C THR A 314 -10.89 1.82 -13.28
N LEU A 315 -11.79 1.25 -14.10
CA LEU A 315 -11.47 0.18 -15.03
C LEU A 315 -10.56 0.69 -16.15
N ALA A 316 -10.88 1.84 -16.76
CA ALA A 316 -10.04 2.45 -17.79
C ALA A 316 -8.64 2.73 -17.26
N ARG A 317 -8.52 3.31 -16.06
CA ARG A 317 -7.22 3.53 -15.40
C ARG A 317 -6.42 2.24 -15.22
N LYS A 318 -7.08 1.10 -14.93
CA LYS A 318 -6.41 -0.19 -14.75
C LYS A 318 -6.00 -0.85 -16.07
N ILE A 319 -6.74 -0.61 -17.15
CA ILE A 319 -6.43 -1.18 -18.49
C ILE A 319 -5.34 -0.37 -19.21
N THR A 320 -5.30 0.95 -19.00
CA THR A 320 -4.35 1.84 -19.69
C THR A 320 -2.99 1.92 -18.99
N ARG A 321 -2.83 1.25 -17.87
CA ARG A 321 -1.59 1.13 -17.09
C ARG A 321 -0.92 -0.23 -17.34
#